data_d0de302e704f21323228efc04d9b6c19
#
_entry.id   d0de302e704f21323228efc04d9b6c19
#
_cell.length_a   1.000
_cell.length_b   1.000
_cell.length_c   1.000
_cell.angle_alpha   90.00
_cell.angle_beta   90.00
_cell.angle_gamma   90.00
#
_symmetry.space_group_name_H-M   'P 1'
#
loop_
_entity.id
_entity.type
_entity.pdbx_description
1 polymer ?
#
loop_
_entity_poly.entity_id
_entity_poly.type
_entity_poly.pdbx_seq_one_letter_code
_entity_poly.pdbx_strand_id
1 'polypeptide(L)'
;GTNAHVIVEEAPETADRPEVSVPRMAELAVLSAKSAEALTAVASRLAEHVKDHDEQSLGDIAYSLATTRSHHEHRLALTVSTRAELVSGLEAAARGELPAGAARGEGRVRGKTAWLFTGQGSQRIGMGRGLYEEWPAFRTALEEAWSALDPHLDRPLRDVMWAEPSEAWRLDETEWTQPALFALEVALAALWQSWGVEPDVVAGHSVGELSAAYVAGVFSLADAARLVVARGRLMQALPQGGAMASIAAPEAEVVAAAATQGEQVSIAAVNGPSSIVISGPEKDVLAIVEFFAAQGTQTHRLTVSHAFHSALMEPMLEEFRQVAASVEYRPARIAMASNVSGKMEDELSSADYWVRHVREGVRFADGIAALHAAGVTEYLEIGPRPTLLGLVPACLPETAEPVLAASLRPDRSEPAGVLAALGARYARGGRVEWR
;
A
#
# COMPACT_ATOMS: atom_id res chain seq x y z
N GLY A 1 -22.80 1.17 -55.96
CA GLY A 1 -23.47 0.43 -54.92
C GLY A 1 -22.47 -0.38 -54.09
N THR A 2 -22.53 -0.28 -52.78
CA THR A 2 -21.69 -1.04 -51.85
C THR A 2 -22.48 -2.29 -51.50
N ASN A 3 -21.96 -3.48 -51.82
CA ASN A 3 -22.53 -4.75 -51.40
C ASN A 3 -21.89 -5.16 -50.06
N ALA A 4 -22.72 -5.59 -49.12
CA ALA A 4 -22.30 -6.16 -47.87
C ALA A 4 -22.80 -7.61 -47.79
N HIS A 5 -21.95 -8.52 -47.33
CA HIS A 5 -22.32 -9.90 -47.04
C HIS A 5 -22.14 -10.12 -45.54
N VAL A 6 -23.15 -10.72 -44.90
CA VAL A 6 -23.11 -11.11 -43.49
C VAL A 6 -23.32 -12.62 -43.46
N ILE A 7 -22.38 -13.30 -42.81
CA ILE A 7 -22.55 -14.73 -42.47
C ILE A 7 -22.94 -14.76 -40.99
N VAL A 8 -24.04 -15.41 -40.69
CA VAL A 8 -24.51 -15.62 -39.32
C VAL A 8 -24.44 -17.12 -39.07
N GLU A 9 -23.75 -17.50 -38.02
CA GLU A 9 -23.75 -18.88 -37.53
C GLU A 9 -24.30 -18.93 -36.08
N GLU A 10 -24.71 -20.08 -35.66
CA GLU A 10 -25.14 -20.30 -34.28
C GLU A 10 -23.98 -20.05 -33.33
N ALA A 11 -24.24 -19.39 -32.20
CA ALA A 11 -23.21 -19.17 -31.18
C ALA A 11 -22.71 -20.54 -30.69
N PRO A 12 -21.39 -20.70 -30.47
CA PRO A 12 -20.89 -21.95 -29.89
C PRO A 12 -21.61 -22.22 -28.56
N GLU A 13 -21.92 -23.47 -28.30
CA GLU A 13 -22.47 -23.87 -27.00
C GLU A 13 -21.60 -23.34 -25.91
N THR A 14 -22.17 -22.54 -25.01
CA THR A 14 -21.46 -22.06 -23.83
C THR A 14 -21.07 -23.28 -23.01
N ALA A 15 -19.76 -23.52 -22.85
CA ALA A 15 -19.29 -24.50 -21.87
C ALA A 15 -20.01 -24.24 -20.54
N ASP A 16 -20.45 -25.31 -19.88
CA ASP A 16 -21.08 -25.21 -18.56
C ASP A 16 -20.26 -24.21 -17.70
N ARG A 17 -20.93 -23.14 -17.28
CA ARG A 17 -20.29 -22.18 -16.36
C ARG A 17 -19.77 -22.99 -15.17
N PRO A 18 -18.49 -22.90 -14.80
CA PRO A 18 -18.07 -23.48 -13.55
C PRO A 18 -18.99 -22.90 -12.46
N GLU A 19 -19.58 -23.78 -11.64
CA GLU A 19 -20.41 -23.36 -10.51
C GLU A 19 -19.71 -22.21 -9.80
N VAL A 20 -20.41 -21.08 -9.69
CA VAL A 20 -19.86 -19.87 -9.16
C VAL A 20 -19.34 -20.15 -7.77
N SER A 21 -18.03 -20.09 -7.65
CA SER A 21 -17.35 -19.93 -6.38
C SER A 21 -18.07 -18.92 -5.46
N VAL A 22 -17.95 -19.13 -4.18
CA VAL A 22 -18.47 -18.31 -3.06
C VAL A 22 -18.77 -16.86 -3.48
N PRO A 23 -20.00 -16.34 -3.23
CA PRO A 23 -20.33 -14.96 -3.54
C PRO A 23 -19.31 -14.02 -2.88
N ARG A 24 -18.77 -13.10 -3.65
CA ARG A 24 -17.84 -12.09 -3.11
C ARG A 24 -18.55 -11.20 -2.10
N MET A 25 -17.84 -10.75 -1.10
CA MET A 25 -18.35 -9.81 -0.08
C MET A 25 -18.66 -8.43 -0.65
N ALA A 26 -18.02 -8.06 -1.75
CA ALA A 26 -18.24 -6.79 -2.45
C ALA A 26 -17.99 -6.94 -3.94
N GLU A 27 -18.67 -6.14 -4.74
CA GLU A 27 -18.52 -6.03 -6.19
C GLU A 27 -18.27 -4.57 -6.60
N LEU A 28 -17.61 -4.38 -7.74
CA LEU A 28 -17.34 -3.08 -8.31
C LEU A 28 -18.16 -2.88 -9.59
N ALA A 29 -19.23 -2.12 -9.51
CA ALA A 29 -20.02 -1.72 -10.64
C ALA A 29 -19.45 -0.45 -11.29
N VAL A 30 -19.06 -0.53 -12.57
CA VAL A 30 -18.45 0.59 -13.30
C VAL A 30 -19.33 1.04 -14.45
N LEU A 31 -19.54 2.34 -14.56
CA LEU A 31 -20.29 2.98 -15.63
C LEU A 31 -19.45 4.05 -16.30
N SER A 32 -19.72 4.27 -17.59
CA SER A 32 -19.13 5.44 -18.27
C SER A 32 -20.04 5.95 -19.39
N ALA A 33 -19.85 7.21 -19.73
CA ALA A 33 -20.57 7.87 -20.83
C ALA A 33 -19.73 8.97 -21.47
N LYS A 34 -20.18 9.48 -22.64
CA LYS A 34 -19.50 10.56 -23.37
C LYS A 34 -19.75 11.96 -22.76
N SER A 35 -20.74 12.10 -21.88
CA SER A 35 -21.03 13.34 -21.16
C SER A 35 -21.54 13.04 -19.75
N ALA A 36 -21.53 14.04 -18.88
CA ALA A 36 -22.04 13.94 -17.52
C ALA A 36 -23.56 13.63 -17.49
N GLU A 37 -24.34 14.26 -18.40
CA GLU A 37 -25.77 14.04 -18.53
C GLU A 37 -26.07 12.62 -19.02
N ALA A 38 -25.28 12.12 -19.98
CA ALA A 38 -25.43 10.75 -20.47
C ALA A 38 -25.08 9.73 -19.37
N LEU A 39 -24.09 10.00 -18.51
CA LEU A 39 -23.74 9.15 -17.38
C LEU A 39 -24.89 9.08 -16.38
N THR A 40 -25.50 10.21 -16.05
CA THR A 40 -26.69 10.30 -15.20
C THR A 40 -27.86 9.49 -15.77
N ALA A 41 -28.12 9.61 -17.07
CA ALA A 41 -29.17 8.85 -17.75
C ALA A 41 -28.88 7.33 -17.80
N VAL A 42 -27.61 6.93 -17.94
CA VAL A 42 -27.21 5.51 -17.87
C VAL A 42 -27.44 4.97 -16.47
N ALA A 43 -27.07 5.72 -15.41
CA ALA A 43 -27.29 5.32 -14.03
C ALA A 43 -28.80 5.11 -13.74
N SER A 44 -29.67 6.02 -14.17
CA SER A 44 -31.13 5.90 -14.01
C SER A 44 -31.67 4.64 -14.67
N ARG A 45 -31.34 4.43 -15.96
CA ARG A 45 -31.82 3.24 -16.70
C ARG A 45 -31.29 1.93 -16.12
N LEU A 46 -30.05 1.92 -15.65
CA LEU A 46 -29.50 0.73 -15.03
C LEU A 46 -30.19 0.45 -13.68
N ALA A 47 -30.53 1.48 -12.90
CA ALA A 47 -31.28 1.30 -11.66
C ALA A 47 -32.64 0.64 -11.90
N GLU A 48 -33.38 1.07 -12.93
CA GLU A 48 -34.65 0.45 -13.35
C GLU A 48 -34.42 -1.00 -13.80
N HIS A 49 -33.45 -1.24 -14.70
CA HIS A 49 -33.13 -2.58 -15.16
C HIS A 49 -32.81 -3.56 -14.02
N VAL A 50 -31.98 -3.12 -13.07
CA VAL A 50 -31.62 -3.95 -11.91
C VAL A 50 -32.82 -4.26 -11.03
N LYS A 51 -33.82 -3.38 -10.94
CA LYS A 51 -35.07 -3.65 -10.21
C LYS A 51 -35.95 -4.67 -10.90
N ASP A 52 -36.01 -4.59 -12.23
CA ASP A 52 -36.94 -5.42 -13.05
C ASP A 52 -36.37 -6.84 -13.35
N HIS A 53 -35.07 -7.09 -13.06
CA HIS A 53 -34.37 -8.35 -13.37
C HIS A 53 -33.73 -8.94 -12.14
N ASP A 54 -34.51 -9.45 -11.22
CA ASP A 54 -34.03 -10.00 -9.94
C ASP A 54 -33.25 -11.32 -10.07
N GLU A 55 -33.40 -12.01 -11.21
CA GLU A 55 -32.69 -13.23 -11.57
C GLU A 55 -31.18 -13.02 -11.86
N GLN A 56 -30.78 -11.80 -12.20
CA GLN A 56 -29.34 -11.48 -12.47
C GLN A 56 -28.56 -11.33 -11.18
N SER A 57 -27.44 -12.03 -11.03
CA SER A 57 -26.58 -11.86 -9.85
C SER A 57 -25.84 -10.51 -9.87
N LEU A 58 -25.49 -10.00 -8.68
CA LEU A 58 -24.70 -8.77 -8.55
C LEU A 58 -23.35 -8.88 -9.28
N GLY A 59 -22.68 -10.03 -9.17
CA GLY A 59 -21.42 -10.30 -9.85
C GLY A 59 -21.55 -10.32 -11.38
N ASP A 60 -22.62 -10.92 -11.93
CA ASP A 60 -22.86 -10.92 -13.38
C ASP A 60 -23.11 -9.50 -13.91
N ILE A 61 -23.85 -8.68 -13.16
CA ILE A 61 -24.08 -7.27 -13.51
C ILE A 61 -22.73 -6.51 -13.50
N ALA A 62 -21.94 -6.62 -12.43
CA ALA A 62 -20.65 -5.95 -12.32
C ALA A 62 -19.68 -6.39 -13.42
N TYR A 63 -19.58 -7.69 -13.67
CA TYR A 63 -18.76 -8.27 -14.73
C TYR A 63 -19.18 -7.76 -16.12
N SER A 64 -20.47 -7.76 -16.42
CA SER A 64 -21.00 -7.29 -17.71
C SER A 64 -20.71 -5.80 -17.91
N LEU A 65 -20.89 -4.97 -16.89
CA LEU A 65 -20.56 -3.54 -16.95
C LEU A 65 -19.08 -3.30 -17.24
N ALA A 66 -18.20 -4.08 -16.63
CA ALA A 66 -16.76 -3.93 -16.75
C ALA A 66 -16.20 -4.47 -18.08
N THR A 67 -16.78 -5.55 -18.64
CA THR A 67 -16.15 -6.28 -19.75
C THR A 67 -16.84 -6.13 -21.10
N THR A 68 -18.15 -5.79 -21.13
CA THR A 68 -18.94 -5.75 -22.37
C THR A 68 -19.25 -4.32 -22.84
N ARG A 69 -18.83 -3.31 -22.09
CA ARG A 69 -19.10 -1.89 -22.40
C ARG A 69 -17.81 -1.15 -22.75
N SER A 70 -17.93 -0.17 -23.63
CA SER A 70 -16.83 0.79 -23.87
C SER A 70 -16.67 1.72 -22.67
N HIS A 71 -15.44 2.01 -22.30
CA HIS A 71 -15.11 2.95 -21.23
C HIS A 71 -14.85 4.34 -21.80
N HIS A 72 -15.75 5.27 -21.51
CA HIS A 72 -15.69 6.67 -21.96
C HIS A 72 -15.07 7.59 -20.90
N GLU A 73 -15.04 8.91 -21.18
CA GLU A 73 -14.38 9.90 -20.32
C GLU A 73 -15.12 10.10 -18.98
N HIS A 74 -16.44 10.31 -18.99
CA HIS A 74 -17.20 10.47 -17.75
C HIS A 74 -17.45 9.11 -17.12
N ARG A 75 -16.92 8.90 -15.93
CA ARG A 75 -16.89 7.59 -15.25
C ARG A 75 -17.49 7.65 -13.86
N LEU A 76 -18.13 6.56 -13.49
CA LEU A 76 -18.67 6.29 -12.15
C LEU A 76 -18.26 4.88 -11.75
N ALA A 77 -17.83 4.71 -10.53
CA ALA A 77 -17.58 3.42 -9.90
C ALA A 77 -18.35 3.35 -8.58
N LEU A 78 -19.03 2.26 -8.36
CA LEU A 78 -19.80 1.97 -7.14
C LEU A 78 -19.28 0.67 -6.54
N THR A 79 -18.74 0.71 -5.34
CA THR A 79 -18.40 -0.48 -4.56
C THR A 79 -19.61 -0.82 -3.71
N VAL A 80 -20.18 -2.01 -3.92
CA VAL A 80 -21.45 -2.44 -3.32
C VAL A 80 -21.36 -3.90 -2.87
N SER A 81 -22.04 -4.23 -1.79
CA SER A 81 -22.11 -5.60 -1.25
C SER A 81 -23.47 -6.25 -1.52
N THR A 82 -24.48 -5.46 -1.81
CA THR A 82 -25.84 -5.94 -2.07
C THR A 82 -26.44 -5.27 -3.30
N ARG A 83 -27.42 -5.97 -3.88
CA ARG A 83 -28.24 -5.44 -4.98
C ARG A 83 -28.97 -4.14 -4.57
N ALA A 84 -29.46 -4.07 -3.35
CA ALA A 84 -30.13 -2.87 -2.82
C ALA A 84 -29.19 -1.67 -2.76
N GLU A 85 -27.93 -1.89 -2.36
CA GLU A 85 -26.89 -0.85 -2.39
C GLU A 85 -26.59 -0.39 -3.82
N LEU A 86 -26.53 -1.33 -4.79
CA LEU A 86 -26.33 -0.96 -6.19
C LEU A 86 -27.47 -0.08 -6.70
N VAL A 87 -28.73 -0.45 -6.47
CA VAL A 87 -29.90 0.33 -6.88
C VAL A 87 -29.87 1.71 -6.23
N SER A 88 -29.69 1.78 -4.92
CA SER A 88 -29.63 3.05 -4.18
C SER A 88 -28.49 3.95 -4.66
N GLY A 89 -27.32 3.36 -4.92
CA GLY A 89 -26.16 4.07 -5.44
C GLY A 89 -26.38 4.63 -6.86
N LEU A 90 -27.01 3.85 -7.73
CA LEU A 90 -27.37 4.29 -9.08
C LEU A 90 -28.42 5.40 -9.07
N GLU A 91 -29.44 5.31 -8.22
CA GLU A 91 -30.46 6.35 -8.04
C GLU A 91 -29.86 7.66 -7.51
N ALA A 92 -28.95 7.58 -6.52
CA ALA A 92 -28.23 8.74 -6.02
C ALA A 92 -27.40 9.39 -7.15
N ALA A 93 -26.64 8.58 -7.90
CA ALA A 93 -25.86 9.06 -9.04
C ALA A 93 -26.74 9.68 -10.13
N ALA A 94 -27.95 9.14 -10.35
CA ALA A 94 -28.95 9.71 -11.28
C ALA A 94 -29.47 11.08 -10.82
N ARG A 95 -29.46 11.37 -9.53
CA ARG A 95 -29.77 12.70 -8.97
C ARG A 95 -28.56 13.63 -8.91
N GLY A 96 -27.37 13.18 -9.38
CA GLY A 96 -26.12 13.93 -9.29
C GLY A 96 -25.44 13.86 -7.93
N GLU A 97 -25.90 13.03 -7.03
CA GLU A 97 -25.32 12.78 -5.72
C GLU A 97 -24.18 11.74 -5.81
N LEU A 98 -23.20 11.82 -4.93
CA LEU A 98 -22.12 10.82 -4.82
C LEU A 98 -22.27 10.04 -3.52
N PRO A 99 -22.79 8.80 -3.55
CA PRO A 99 -22.97 8.01 -2.34
C PRO A 99 -21.62 7.55 -1.75
N ALA A 100 -21.65 7.12 -0.47
CA ALA A 100 -20.47 6.55 0.19
C ALA A 100 -19.96 5.33 -0.59
N GLY A 101 -18.66 5.22 -0.78
CA GLY A 101 -18.05 4.13 -1.56
C GLY A 101 -18.09 4.31 -3.08
N ALA A 102 -18.67 5.42 -3.56
CA ALA A 102 -18.64 5.77 -4.98
C ALA A 102 -17.46 6.68 -5.32
N ALA A 103 -17.00 6.56 -6.57
CA ALA A 103 -16.06 7.48 -7.17
C ALA A 103 -16.60 7.95 -8.53
N ARG A 104 -16.51 9.25 -8.79
CA ARG A 104 -16.90 9.87 -10.07
C ARG A 104 -15.76 10.74 -10.56
N GLY A 105 -15.50 10.74 -11.87
CA GLY A 105 -14.46 11.57 -12.46
C GLY A 105 -14.53 11.65 -13.96
N GLU A 106 -13.65 12.48 -14.51
CA GLU A 106 -13.39 12.59 -15.94
C GLU A 106 -12.09 11.88 -16.25
N GLY A 107 -12.17 10.76 -16.96
CA GLY A 107 -11.12 9.79 -17.17
C GLY A 107 -9.87 10.29 -17.89
N ARG A 108 -9.06 11.11 -17.23
CA ARG A 108 -7.75 11.53 -17.72
C ARG A 108 -6.71 11.39 -16.64
N VAL A 109 -6.01 10.25 -16.63
CA VAL A 109 -4.78 10.10 -15.82
C VAL A 109 -3.77 11.13 -16.33
N ARG A 110 -3.28 11.97 -15.44
CA ARG A 110 -2.19 12.90 -15.70
C ARG A 110 -1.03 12.54 -14.75
N GLY A 111 0.13 12.29 -15.31
CA GLY A 111 1.35 12.01 -14.56
C GLY A 111 1.54 10.53 -14.25
N LYS A 112 2.53 10.26 -13.40
CA LYS A 112 2.97 8.92 -13.00
C LYS A 112 2.30 8.46 -11.72
N THR A 113 2.26 7.14 -11.53
CA THR A 113 1.79 6.48 -10.30
C THR A 113 2.99 5.98 -9.48
N ALA A 114 3.07 6.39 -8.21
CA ALA A 114 3.99 5.78 -7.25
C ALA A 114 3.25 4.79 -6.34
N TRP A 115 3.89 3.67 -6.06
CA TRP A 115 3.48 2.78 -4.97
C TRP A 115 4.31 3.04 -3.74
N LEU A 116 3.64 3.24 -2.60
CA LEU A 116 4.26 3.48 -1.31
C LEU A 116 4.05 2.27 -0.40
N PHE A 117 5.13 1.64 0.04
CA PHE A 117 5.08 0.45 0.91
C PHE A 117 5.24 0.86 2.37
N THR A 118 4.35 0.36 3.23
CA THR A 118 4.25 0.80 4.61
C THR A 118 5.40 0.29 5.48
N GLY A 119 5.67 1.00 6.58
CA GLY A 119 6.58 0.55 7.63
C GLY A 119 5.88 -0.13 8.79
N GLN A 120 6.68 -0.55 9.77
CA GLN A 120 6.21 -1.08 11.06
C GLN A 120 5.29 -0.09 11.76
N GLY A 121 4.26 -0.62 12.45
CA GLY A 121 3.20 0.16 13.09
C GLY A 121 1.89 0.17 12.30
N SER A 122 1.91 -0.30 11.05
CA SER A 122 0.70 -0.45 10.22
C SER A 122 0.02 -1.82 10.37
N GLN A 123 0.71 -2.83 10.92
CA GLN A 123 0.23 -4.20 11.07
C GLN A 123 -1.06 -4.30 11.91
N ARG A 124 -1.85 -5.31 11.63
CA ARG A 124 -3.04 -5.68 12.41
C ARG A 124 -3.32 -7.18 12.29
N ILE A 125 -3.83 -7.77 13.34
CA ILE A 125 -4.27 -9.18 13.34
C ILE A 125 -5.35 -9.39 12.27
N GLY A 126 -5.25 -10.51 11.56
CA GLY A 126 -6.18 -10.88 10.50
C GLY A 126 -5.97 -10.15 9.18
N MET A 127 -4.93 -9.30 9.04
CA MET A 127 -4.65 -8.59 7.80
C MET A 127 -4.45 -9.56 6.63
N GLY A 128 -5.08 -9.23 5.49
CA GLY A 128 -5.04 -10.02 4.27
C GLY A 128 -6.00 -11.21 4.24
N ARG A 129 -6.68 -11.56 5.35
CA ARG A 129 -7.53 -12.76 5.41
C ARG A 129 -8.74 -12.66 4.48
N GLY A 130 -9.40 -11.50 4.44
CA GLY A 130 -10.55 -11.29 3.56
C GLY A 130 -10.18 -11.36 2.08
N LEU A 131 -9.01 -10.83 1.70
CA LEU A 131 -8.51 -10.93 0.33
C LEU A 131 -8.06 -12.36 -0.03
N TYR A 132 -7.44 -13.07 0.91
CA TYR A 132 -7.03 -14.47 0.71
C TYR A 132 -8.21 -15.38 0.39
N GLU A 133 -9.35 -15.16 1.04
CA GLU A 133 -10.56 -15.96 0.82
C GLU A 133 -11.17 -15.73 -0.56
N GLU A 134 -11.11 -14.50 -1.11
CA GLU A 134 -11.85 -14.11 -2.32
C GLU A 134 -10.98 -13.98 -3.58
N TRP A 135 -9.69 -13.66 -3.45
CA TRP A 135 -8.84 -13.26 -4.59
C TRP A 135 -7.72 -14.27 -4.85
N PRO A 136 -7.84 -15.13 -5.91
CA PRO A 136 -6.82 -16.15 -6.19
C PRO A 136 -5.41 -15.57 -6.41
N ALA A 137 -5.28 -14.43 -7.09
CA ALA A 137 -3.99 -13.79 -7.31
C ALA A 137 -3.32 -13.37 -5.99
N PHE A 138 -4.09 -12.79 -5.06
CA PHE A 138 -3.61 -12.44 -3.73
C PHE A 138 -3.22 -13.69 -2.92
N ARG A 139 -4.10 -14.71 -2.93
CA ARG A 139 -3.86 -15.98 -2.22
C ARG A 139 -2.57 -16.64 -2.66
N THR A 140 -2.40 -16.82 -3.97
CA THR A 140 -1.20 -17.46 -4.53
C THR A 140 0.05 -16.71 -4.11
N ALA A 141 0.07 -15.38 -4.27
CA ALA A 141 1.24 -14.57 -3.92
C ALA A 141 1.53 -14.58 -2.41
N LEU A 142 0.49 -14.61 -1.56
CA LEU A 142 0.66 -14.70 -0.10
C LEU A 142 1.20 -16.07 0.33
N GLU A 143 0.72 -17.15 -0.29
CA GLU A 143 1.23 -18.52 -0.06
C GLU A 143 2.67 -18.67 -0.52
N GLU A 144 3.05 -18.09 -1.65
CA GLU A 144 4.43 -18.03 -2.12
C GLU A 144 5.33 -17.24 -1.15
N ALA A 145 4.85 -16.10 -0.65
CA ALA A 145 5.57 -15.32 0.34
C ALA A 145 5.77 -16.10 1.65
N TRP A 146 4.73 -16.75 2.18
CA TRP A 146 4.87 -17.61 3.36
C TRP A 146 5.84 -18.76 3.12
N SER A 147 5.75 -19.44 1.97
CA SER A 147 6.66 -20.54 1.62
C SER A 147 8.13 -20.11 1.58
N ALA A 148 8.40 -18.85 1.22
CA ALA A 148 9.74 -18.29 1.22
C ALA A 148 10.21 -17.86 2.62
N LEU A 149 9.30 -17.37 3.47
CA LEU A 149 9.59 -16.82 4.79
C LEU A 149 9.69 -17.91 5.88
N ASP A 150 8.74 -18.85 5.89
CA ASP A 150 8.60 -19.88 6.95
C ASP A 150 9.85 -20.71 7.22
N PRO A 151 10.69 -21.07 6.22
CA PRO A 151 11.94 -21.80 6.48
C PRO A 151 12.95 -21.04 7.37
N HIS A 152 12.78 -19.73 7.53
CA HIS A 152 13.64 -18.86 8.33
C HIS A 152 13.02 -18.44 9.67
N LEU A 153 11.78 -18.88 9.95
CA LEU A 153 11.00 -18.56 11.14
C LEU A 153 10.81 -19.80 12.03
N ASP A 154 10.61 -19.59 13.34
CA ASP A 154 10.41 -20.68 14.31
C ASP A 154 9.00 -21.30 14.26
N ARG A 155 8.07 -20.63 13.58
CA ARG A 155 6.68 -21.08 13.35
C ARG A 155 6.13 -20.50 12.05
N PRO A 156 5.07 -21.10 11.49
CA PRO A 156 4.43 -20.57 10.30
C PRO A 156 3.96 -19.12 10.50
N LEU A 157 4.32 -18.23 9.60
CA LEU A 157 3.97 -16.80 9.66
C LEU A 157 2.45 -16.57 9.63
N ARG A 158 1.73 -17.42 8.90
CA ARG A 158 0.26 -17.42 8.87
C ARG A 158 -0.35 -17.49 10.28
N ASP A 159 0.20 -18.34 11.16
CA ASP A 159 -0.33 -18.55 12.51
C ASP A 159 -0.14 -17.32 13.39
N VAL A 160 0.85 -16.48 13.09
CA VAL A 160 1.07 -15.18 13.76
C VAL A 160 0.20 -14.09 13.15
N MET A 161 0.13 -14.01 11.82
CA MET A 161 -0.70 -12.99 11.13
C MET A 161 -2.19 -13.12 11.47
N TRP A 162 -2.65 -14.35 11.68
CA TRP A 162 -4.07 -14.68 11.93
C TRP A 162 -4.28 -15.34 13.28
N ALA A 163 -3.42 -14.98 14.24
CA ALA A 163 -3.48 -15.52 15.60
C ALA A 163 -4.80 -15.20 16.30
N GLU A 164 -5.16 -16.07 17.24
CA GLU A 164 -6.25 -15.79 18.16
C GLU A 164 -5.91 -14.58 19.08
N PRO A 165 -6.91 -13.91 19.64
CA PRO A 165 -6.69 -12.68 20.44
C PRO A 165 -5.68 -12.85 21.58
N SER A 166 -5.55 -14.02 22.16
CA SER A 166 -4.59 -14.32 23.24
C SER A 166 -3.12 -14.31 22.81
N GLU A 167 -2.85 -14.51 21.52
CA GLU A 167 -1.51 -14.49 20.95
C GLU A 167 -1.26 -13.31 20.00
N ALA A 168 -2.24 -12.40 19.85
CA ALA A 168 -2.19 -11.25 18.94
C ALA A 168 -0.97 -10.34 19.17
N TRP A 169 -0.48 -10.27 20.40
CA TRP A 169 0.68 -9.46 20.78
C TRP A 169 1.97 -9.86 20.06
N ARG A 170 2.07 -11.11 19.56
CA ARG A 170 3.26 -11.57 18.84
C ARG A 170 3.47 -10.80 17.53
N LEU A 171 2.39 -10.39 16.87
CA LEU A 171 2.50 -9.63 15.63
C LEU A 171 3.16 -8.25 15.84
N ASP A 172 3.19 -7.74 17.08
CA ASP A 172 3.84 -6.48 17.42
C ASP A 172 5.34 -6.63 17.77
N GLU A 173 5.83 -7.88 17.89
CA GLU A 173 7.26 -8.14 17.97
C GLU A 173 7.89 -7.98 16.59
N THR A 174 9.01 -7.24 16.51
CA THR A 174 9.58 -6.81 15.22
C THR A 174 10.04 -7.97 14.34
N GLU A 175 10.42 -9.09 14.93
CA GLU A 175 10.75 -10.34 14.21
C GLU A 175 9.59 -10.91 13.42
N TRP A 176 8.33 -10.66 13.86
CA TRP A 176 7.11 -11.08 13.19
C TRP A 176 6.48 -9.97 12.36
N THR A 177 6.52 -8.73 12.87
CA THR A 177 5.95 -7.55 12.17
C THR A 177 6.53 -7.39 10.78
N GLN A 178 7.87 -7.45 10.66
CA GLN A 178 8.54 -7.17 9.40
C GLN A 178 8.22 -8.22 8.32
N PRO A 179 8.37 -9.54 8.58
CA PRO A 179 7.95 -10.55 7.61
C PRO A 179 6.47 -10.51 7.27
N ALA A 180 5.60 -10.21 8.25
CA ALA A 180 4.16 -10.15 8.05
C ALA A 180 3.74 -8.99 7.14
N LEU A 181 4.32 -7.80 7.31
CA LEU A 181 4.11 -6.67 6.42
C LEU A 181 4.63 -6.97 5.02
N PHE A 182 5.85 -7.49 4.91
CA PHE A 182 6.42 -7.88 3.62
C PHE A 182 5.51 -8.87 2.86
N ALA A 183 5.05 -9.94 3.52
CA ALA A 183 4.17 -10.93 2.89
C ALA A 183 2.85 -10.32 2.39
N LEU A 184 2.20 -9.49 3.21
CA LEU A 184 0.97 -8.79 2.84
C LEU A 184 1.20 -7.85 1.66
N GLU A 185 2.26 -7.06 1.69
CA GLU A 185 2.57 -6.03 0.70
C GLU A 185 2.92 -6.65 -0.66
N VAL A 186 3.66 -7.75 -0.67
CA VAL A 186 3.94 -8.54 -1.88
C VAL A 186 2.63 -9.09 -2.49
N ALA A 187 1.75 -9.64 -1.65
CA ALA A 187 0.47 -10.16 -2.11
C ALA A 187 -0.48 -9.06 -2.62
N LEU A 188 -0.50 -7.88 -1.95
CA LEU A 188 -1.24 -6.72 -2.44
C LEU A 188 -0.70 -6.22 -3.77
N ALA A 189 0.62 -6.15 -3.93
CA ALA A 189 1.25 -5.76 -5.19
C ALA A 189 0.84 -6.70 -6.32
N ALA A 190 0.90 -8.02 -6.10
CA ALA A 190 0.45 -9.01 -7.08
C ALA A 190 -1.04 -8.87 -7.42
N LEU A 191 -1.89 -8.55 -6.44
CA LEU A 191 -3.31 -8.30 -6.69
C LEU A 191 -3.51 -7.08 -7.60
N TRP A 192 -2.84 -5.95 -7.32
CA TRP A 192 -2.91 -4.76 -8.18
C TRP A 192 -2.39 -5.05 -9.60
N GLN A 193 -1.29 -5.78 -9.71
CA GLN A 193 -0.73 -6.20 -11.00
C GLN A 193 -1.68 -7.12 -11.78
N SER A 194 -2.43 -8.00 -11.10
CA SER A 194 -3.42 -8.85 -11.74
C SER A 194 -4.58 -8.06 -12.39
N TRP A 195 -4.77 -6.81 -12.00
CA TRP A 195 -5.70 -5.87 -12.62
C TRP A 195 -5.05 -4.94 -13.65
N GLY A 196 -3.80 -5.23 -14.03
CA GLY A 196 -3.04 -4.41 -14.98
C GLY A 196 -2.65 -3.04 -14.42
N VAL A 197 -2.64 -2.90 -13.10
CA VAL A 197 -2.19 -1.67 -12.43
C VAL A 197 -0.73 -1.85 -12.04
N GLU A 198 0.14 -1.08 -12.67
CA GLU A 198 1.59 -1.12 -12.47
C GLU A 198 2.09 0.22 -11.94
N PRO A 199 3.13 0.25 -11.10
CA PRO A 199 3.77 1.48 -10.68
C PRO A 199 4.77 1.97 -11.73
N ASP A 200 4.85 3.30 -11.92
CA ASP A 200 5.95 3.92 -12.64
C ASP A 200 7.19 4.06 -11.75
N VAL A 201 6.97 4.19 -10.44
CA VAL A 201 8.00 4.34 -9.41
C VAL A 201 7.54 3.68 -8.13
N VAL A 202 8.48 3.23 -7.31
CA VAL A 202 8.18 2.68 -5.99
C VAL A 202 9.00 3.38 -4.91
N ALA A 203 8.45 3.44 -3.70
CA ALA A 203 9.15 3.86 -2.50
C ALA A 203 8.59 3.07 -1.31
N GLY A 204 9.39 2.91 -0.27
CA GLY A 204 8.95 2.31 0.97
C GLY A 204 9.26 3.21 2.16
N HIS A 205 8.79 2.84 3.35
CA HIS A 205 9.22 3.45 4.60
C HIS A 205 9.84 2.38 5.48
N SER A 206 11.13 2.50 5.79
CA SER A 206 11.88 1.52 6.57
C SER A 206 11.74 0.10 5.98
N VAL A 207 11.16 -0.87 6.70
CA VAL A 207 10.98 -2.24 6.19
C VAL A 207 10.21 -2.30 4.86
N GLY A 208 9.29 -1.37 4.61
CA GLY A 208 8.56 -1.29 3.34
C GLY A 208 9.46 -1.08 2.12
N GLU A 209 10.67 -0.57 2.29
CA GLU A 209 11.62 -0.46 1.18
C GLU A 209 12.12 -1.82 0.69
N LEU A 210 12.14 -2.86 1.55
CA LEU A 210 12.40 -4.23 1.10
C LEU A 210 11.30 -4.76 0.19
N SER A 211 10.04 -4.46 0.50
CA SER A 211 8.89 -4.78 -0.37
C SER A 211 8.97 -4.03 -1.69
N ALA A 212 9.28 -2.73 -1.65
CA ALA A 212 9.47 -1.90 -2.83
C ALA A 212 10.59 -2.46 -3.73
N ALA A 213 11.74 -2.81 -3.15
CA ALA A 213 12.89 -3.36 -3.87
C ALA A 213 12.59 -4.74 -4.49
N TYR A 214 11.84 -5.61 -3.80
CA TYR A 214 11.38 -6.87 -4.37
C TYR A 214 10.47 -6.61 -5.59
N VAL A 215 9.48 -5.74 -5.47
CA VAL A 215 8.57 -5.39 -6.59
C VAL A 215 9.35 -4.75 -7.74
N ALA A 216 10.35 -3.93 -7.44
CA ALA A 216 11.24 -3.36 -8.45
C ALA A 216 12.19 -4.39 -9.07
N GLY A 217 12.28 -5.60 -8.54
CA GLY A 217 13.10 -6.70 -9.08
C GLY A 217 14.57 -6.65 -8.68
N VAL A 218 14.91 -5.95 -7.60
CA VAL A 218 16.28 -5.86 -7.08
C VAL A 218 16.79 -7.21 -6.59
N PHE A 219 15.91 -8.05 -6.06
CA PHE A 219 16.23 -9.40 -5.60
C PHE A 219 15.05 -10.36 -5.74
N SER A 220 15.34 -11.65 -5.64
CA SER A 220 14.32 -12.70 -5.67
C SER A 220 13.45 -12.71 -4.40
N LEU A 221 12.29 -13.37 -4.44
CA LEU A 221 11.46 -13.56 -3.25
C LEU A 221 12.20 -14.30 -2.13
N ALA A 222 13.00 -15.31 -2.48
CA ALA A 222 13.81 -16.05 -1.52
C ALA A 222 14.89 -15.18 -0.86
N ASP A 223 15.52 -14.30 -1.63
CA ASP A 223 16.52 -13.37 -1.11
C ASP A 223 15.88 -12.29 -0.23
N ALA A 224 14.74 -11.75 -0.65
CA ALA A 224 13.95 -10.81 0.15
C ALA A 224 13.52 -11.43 1.49
N ALA A 225 13.04 -12.67 1.47
CA ALA A 225 12.65 -13.40 2.67
C ALA A 225 13.82 -13.53 3.67
N ARG A 226 15.02 -13.91 3.18
CA ARG A 226 16.21 -13.98 4.02
C ARG A 226 16.56 -12.62 4.64
N LEU A 227 16.50 -11.54 3.84
CA LEU A 227 16.81 -10.20 4.33
C LEU A 227 15.82 -9.71 5.39
N VAL A 228 14.51 -9.83 5.11
CA VAL A 228 13.49 -9.28 6.00
C VAL A 228 13.42 -10.06 7.31
N VAL A 229 13.55 -11.38 7.28
CA VAL A 229 13.55 -12.21 8.50
C VAL A 229 14.81 -11.97 9.31
N ALA A 230 15.99 -11.94 8.69
CA ALA A 230 17.24 -11.63 9.40
C ALA A 230 17.18 -10.23 10.04
N ARG A 231 16.66 -9.21 9.31
CA ARG A 231 16.49 -7.85 9.84
C ARG A 231 15.58 -7.84 11.06
N GLY A 232 14.41 -8.46 10.98
CA GLY A 232 13.45 -8.50 12.09
C GLY A 232 14.00 -9.23 13.30
N ARG A 233 14.57 -10.43 13.11
CA ARG A 233 15.14 -11.25 14.18
C ARG A 233 16.33 -10.59 14.86
N LEU A 234 17.27 -10.06 14.12
CA LEU A 234 18.45 -9.40 14.67
C LEU A 234 18.10 -8.12 15.42
N MET A 235 17.12 -7.34 14.94
CA MET A 235 16.60 -6.20 15.68
C MET A 235 15.89 -6.61 16.98
N GLN A 236 15.10 -7.70 16.95
CA GLN A 236 14.40 -8.22 18.13
C GLN A 236 15.37 -8.68 19.22
N ALA A 237 16.52 -9.23 18.82
CA ALA A 237 17.54 -9.75 19.76
C ALA A 237 18.35 -8.65 20.45
N LEU A 238 18.23 -7.39 20.01
CA LEU A 238 18.95 -6.27 20.64
C LEU A 238 18.43 -5.97 22.04
N PRO A 239 19.29 -5.42 22.93
CA PRO A 239 18.87 -5.00 24.26
C PRO A 239 17.72 -3.98 24.20
N GLN A 240 16.75 -4.14 25.10
CA GLN A 240 15.71 -3.14 25.33
C GLN A 240 16.27 -1.90 26.04
N GLY A 241 15.52 -0.80 26.04
CA GLY A 241 15.92 0.44 26.73
C GLY A 241 16.12 1.64 25.80
N GLY A 242 15.77 1.45 24.54
CA GLY A 242 15.65 2.55 23.57
C GLY A 242 14.23 3.10 23.47
N ALA A 243 14.11 4.31 22.94
CA ALA A 243 12.83 4.94 22.63
C ALA A 243 12.87 5.65 21.28
N MET A 244 11.68 5.91 20.75
CA MET A 244 11.47 6.78 19.58
C MET A 244 10.35 7.77 19.87
N ALA A 245 10.48 8.98 19.34
CA ALA A 245 9.47 10.01 19.47
C ALA A 245 9.36 10.86 18.20
N SER A 246 8.15 11.23 17.83
CA SER A 246 7.92 12.24 16.80
C SER A 246 7.88 13.64 17.40
N ILE A 247 8.44 14.61 16.68
CA ILE A 247 8.53 16.01 17.06
C ILE A 247 8.02 16.86 15.90
N ALA A 248 7.05 17.74 16.17
CA ALA A 248 6.47 18.64 15.18
C ALA A 248 7.31 19.93 15.04
N ALA A 249 8.60 19.77 14.65
CA ALA A 249 9.53 20.86 14.45
C ALA A 249 10.40 20.62 13.19
N PRO A 250 11.02 21.67 12.63
CA PRO A 250 11.98 21.54 11.53
C PRO A 250 13.19 20.67 11.89
N GLU A 251 13.69 19.91 10.90
CA GLU A 251 14.84 19.00 11.11
C GLU A 251 16.04 19.70 11.76
N ALA A 252 16.40 20.92 11.30
CA ALA A 252 17.54 21.65 11.82
C ALA A 252 17.42 21.95 13.33
N GLU A 253 16.22 22.26 13.81
CA GLU A 253 15.97 22.52 15.24
C GLU A 253 16.08 21.23 16.05
N VAL A 254 15.55 20.11 15.53
CA VAL A 254 15.62 18.81 16.19
C VAL A 254 17.07 18.29 16.24
N VAL A 255 17.84 18.46 15.17
CA VAL A 255 19.27 18.11 15.12
C VAL A 255 20.06 18.94 16.15
N ALA A 256 19.82 20.26 16.25
CA ALA A 256 20.46 21.12 17.23
C ALA A 256 20.15 20.71 18.67
N ALA A 257 18.88 20.35 18.96
CA ALA A 257 18.49 19.86 20.28
C ALA A 257 19.13 18.49 20.56
N ALA A 258 19.18 17.57 19.62
CA ALA A 258 19.81 16.27 19.77
C ALA A 258 21.33 16.42 20.10
N ALA A 259 22.03 17.32 19.44
CA ALA A 259 23.44 17.57 19.69
C ALA A 259 23.75 18.08 21.11
N THR A 260 22.77 18.68 21.79
CA THR A 260 22.91 19.19 23.17
C THR A 260 22.58 18.16 24.24
N GLN A 261 21.81 17.12 23.92
CA GLN A 261 21.32 16.14 24.88
C GLN A 261 22.09 14.81 24.86
N GLY A 262 23.05 14.65 23.96
CA GLY A 262 23.88 13.46 23.86
C GLY A 262 24.09 12.94 22.44
N GLU A 263 25.27 12.44 22.14
CA GLU A 263 25.69 11.96 20.81
C GLU A 263 24.95 10.68 20.35
N GLN A 264 24.14 10.07 21.22
CA GLN A 264 23.49 8.78 20.95
C GLN A 264 22.07 8.89 20.37
N VAL A 265 21.50 10.11 20.32
CA VAL A 265 20.19 10.31 19.67
C VAL A 265 20.38 10.59 18.19
N SER A 266 19.69 9.82 17.38
CA SER A 266 19.70 9.90 15.90
C SER A 266 18.38 10.44 15.39
N ILE A 267 18.39 11.09 14.22
CA ILE A 267 17.20 11.33 13.43
C ILE A 267 16.83 10.01 12.76
N ALA A 268 15.73 9.38 13.19
CA ALA A 268 15.27 8.11 12.67
C ALA A 268 14.43 8.25 11.40
N ALA A 269 13.67 9.36 11.27
CA ALA A 269 12.94 9.65 10.05
C ALA A 269 12.68 11.16 9.90
N VAL A 270 12.72 11.60 8.65
CA VAL A 270 12.23 12.91 8.20
C VAL A 270 10.96 12.64 7.37
N ASN A 271 9.82 12.69 8.03
CA ASN A 271 8.52 12.34 7.46
C ASN A 271 7.81 13.54 6.81
N GLY A 272 8.29 14.72 7.04
CA GLY A 272 7.78 15.99 6.51
C GLY A 272 8.62 17.17 6.97
N PRO A 273 8.37 18.38 6.48
CA PRO A 273 9.11 19.59 6.83
C PRO A 273 9.15 19.88 8.35
N SER A 274 8.10 19.47 9.07
CA SER A 274 7.96 19.59 10.52
C SER A 274 7.43 18.30 11.13
N SER A 275 7.90 17.16 10.66
CA SER A 275 7.53 15.83 11.17
C SER A 275 8.76 14.96 11.24
N ILE A 276 9.45 15.06 12.35
CA ILE A 276 10.77 14.43 12.58
C ILE A 276 10.61 13.34 13.64
N VAL A 277 11.21 12.19 13.41
CA VAL A 277 11.29 11.11 14.40
C VAL A 277 12.72 11.02 14.89
N ILE A 278 12.88 11.06 16.21
CA ILE A 278 14.16 10.80 16.90
C ILE A 278 14.17 9.40 17.52
N SER A 279 15.35 8.83 17.65
CA SER A 279 15.57 7.49 18.16
C SER A 279 16.90 7.40 18.92
N GLY A 280 16.91 6.70 20.05
CA GLY A 280 18.12 6.55 20.89
C GLY A 280 17.81 6.00 22.27
N PRO A 281 18.75 6.11 23.22
CA PRO A 281 18.51 5.77 24.62
C PRO A 281 17.28 6.50 25.18
N GLU A 282 16.42 5.78 25.89
CA GLU A 282 15.13 6.31 26.36
C GLU A 282 15.28 7.63 27.14
N LYS A 283 16.26 7.71 28.04
CA LYS A 283 16.50 8.89 28.85
C LYS A 283 16.77 10.13 27.99
N ASP A 284 17.59 9.98 26.95
CA ASP A 284 18.02 11.11 26.11
C ASP A 284 16.89 11.53 25.16
N VAL A 285 16.13 10.55 24.61
CA VAL A 285 14.93 10.83 23.81
C VAL A 285 13.89 11.58 24.63
N LEU A 286 13.62 11.17 25.87
CA LEU A 286 12.65 11.84 26.75
C LEU A 286 13.10 13.28 27.11
N ALA A 287 14.38 13.53 27.34
CA ALA A 287 14.88 14.87 27.58
C ALA A 287 14.61 15.84 26.41
N ILE A 288 14.78 15.35 25.16
CA ILE A 288 14.47 16.15 23.97
C ILE A 288 12.95 16.36 23.83
N VAL A 289 12.15 15.34 24.11
CA VAL A 289 10.68 15.44 24.11
C VAL A 289 10.21 16.51 25.11
N GLU A 290 10.73 16.50 26.35
CA GLU A 290 10.43 17.49 27.37
C GLU A 290 10.87 18.91 26.96
N PHE A 291 12.05 19.04 26.35
CA PHE A 291 12.55 20.32 25.83
C PHE A 291 11.59 20.95 24.82
N PHE A 292 11.11 20.19 23.83
CA PHE A 292 10.17 20.68 22.83
C PHE A 292 8.75 20.89 23.40
N ALA A 293 8.30 20.01 24.28
CA ALA A 293 7.01 20.15 24.94
C ALA A 293 6.93 21.42 25.80
N ALA A 294 8.02 21.77 26.50
CA ALA A 294 8.11 23.01 27.27
C ALA A 294 7.99 24.28 26.41
N GLN A 295 8.30 24.20 25.13
CA GLN A 295 8.13 25.28 24.15
C GLN A 295 6.76 25.26 23.45
N GLY A 296 5.86 24.33 23.83
CA GLY A 296 4.55 24.18 23.21
C GLY A 296 4.56 23.41 21.88
N THR A 297 5.70 22.83 21.50
CA THR A 297 5.80 21.98 20.30
C THR A 297 5.14 20.62 20.55
N GLN A 298 4.33 20.17 19.60
CA GLN A 298 3.67 18.87 19.70
C GLN A 298 4.70 17.74 19.57
N THR A 299 4.67 16.83 20.55
CA THR A 299 5.53 15.64 20.58
C THR A 299 4.69 14.40 20.87
N HIS A 300 5.12 13.24 20.34
CA HIS A 300 4.44 11.98 20.60
C HIS A 300 5.47 10.86 20.73
N ARG A 301 5.46 10.13 21.85
CA ARG A 301 6.25 8.93 22.04
C ARG A 301 5.66 7.79 21.22
N LEU A 302 6.50 7.11 20.43
CA LEU A 302 6.07 5.98 19.63
C LEU A 302 6.07 4.69 20.46
N THR A 303 5.08 3.84 20.23
CA THR A 303 5.04 2.49 20.82
C THR A 303 5.90 1.55 19.98
N VAL A 304 7.15 1.40 20.38
CA VAL A 304 8.14 0.56 19.70
C VAL A 304 8.93 -0.25 20.72
N SER A 305 9.45 -1.42 20.31
CA SER A 305 10.25 -2.29 21.15
C SER A 305 11.70 -1.82 21.26
N HIS A 306 12.24 -1.17 20.23
CA HIS A 306 13.64 -0.79 20.10
C HIS A 306 13.78 0.59 19.46
N ALA A 307 14.97 1.20 19.61
CA ALA A 307 15.31 2.47 18.98
C ALA A 307 15.85 2.25 17.56
N PHE A 308 14.94 1.98 16.61
CA PHE A 308 15.31 1.76 15.22
C PHE A 308 15.99 2.98 14.60
N HIS A 309 16.82 2.77 13.58
CA HIS A 309 17.54 3.83 12.86
C HIS A 309 18.42 4.71 13.78
N SER A 310 19.08 4.11 14.77
CA SER A 310 19.99 4.77 15.71
C SER A 310 21.27 3.98 15.91
N ALA A 311 22.20 4.53 16.69
CA ALA A 311 23.44 3.84 17.09
C ALA A 311 23.16 2.52 17.84
N LEU A 312 21.99 2.39 18.48
CA LEU A 312 21.60 1.14 19.16
C LEU A 312 21.39 -0.04 18.20
N MET A 313 21.34 0.20 16.87
CA MET A 313 21.32 -0.87 15.85
C MET A 313 22.71 -1.39 15.49
N GLU A 314 23.79 -0.72 15.85
CA GLU A 314 25.15 -1.08 15.45
C GLU A 314 25.56 -2.52 15.81
N PRO A 315 25.20 -3.08 16.99
CA PRO A 315 25.62 -4.42 17.35
C PRO A 315 25.14 -5.54 16.38
N MET A 316 24.04 -5.32 15.65
CA MET A 316 23.53 -6.29 14.71
C MET A 316 24.09 -6.17 13.29
N LEU A 317 24.74 -5.03 12.96
CA LEU A 317 25.06 -4.69 11.56
C LEU A 317 26.01 -5.68 10.90
N GLU A 318 26.97 -6.23 11.64
CA GLU A 318 27.93 -7.17 11.06
C GLU A 318 27.26 -8.50 10.70
N GLU A 319 26.41 -9.04 11.58
CA GLU A 319 25.67 -10.27 11.28
C GLU A 319 24.68 -10.05 10.12
N PHE A 320 24.02 -8.90 10.11
CA PHE A 320 23.14 -8.54 9.00
C PHE A 320 23.90 -8.36 7.68
N ARG A 321 25.10 -7.79 7.72
CA ARG A 321 26.00 -7.66 6.56
C ARG A 321 26.32 -9.02 5.93
N GLN A 322 26.58 -10.04 6.75
CA GLN A 322 26.85 -11.40 6.24
C GLN A 322 25.63 -11.96 5.49
N VAL A 323 24.43 -11.75 6.00
CA VAL A 323 23.20 -12.14 5.30
C VAL A 323 23.04 -11.34 4.01
N ALA A 324 23.17 -10.03 4.07
CA ALA A 324 23.04 -9.15 2.91
C ALA A 324 24.07 -9.48 1.81
N ALA A 325 25.30 -9.81 2.17
CA ALA A 325 26.35 -10.24 1.23
C ALA A 325 26.04 -11.58 0.53
N SER A 326 25.14 -12.40 1.09
CA SER A 326 24.74 -13.69 0.49
C SER A 326 23.59 -13.56 -0.53
N VAL A 327 23.04 -12.37 -0.72
CA VAL A 327 21.90 -12.08 -1.61
C VAL A 327 22.38 -11.75 -3.01
N GLU A 328 21.67 -12.25 -4.04
CA GLU A 328 21.88 -11.85 -5.43
C GLU A 328 21.11 -10.56 -5.73
N TYR A 329 21.82 -9.47 -5.93
CA TYR A 329 21.25 -8.18 -6.31
C TYR A 329 21.21 -7.99 -7.81
N ARG A 330 20.15 -7.34 -8.30
CA ARG A 330 19.94 -7.01 -9.71
C ARG A 330 19.59 -5.51 -9.83
N PRO A 331 19.89 -4.89 -10.96
CA PRO A 331 19.41 -3.54 -11.22
C PRO A 331 17.88 -3.48 -11.12
N ALA A 332 17.36 -2.43 -10.48
CA ALA A 332 15.92 -2.21 -10.37
C ALA A 332 15.30 -2.02 -11.77
N ARG A 333 14.21 -2.71 -12.03
CA ARG A 333 13.42 -2.57 -13.28
C ARG A 333 12.41 -1.43 -13.20
N ILE A 334 12.01 -1.05 -11.99
CA ILE A 334 11.12 0.06 -11.69
C ILE A 334 11.94 1.05 -10.86
N ALA A 335 11.89 2.32 -11.22
CA ALA A 335 12.63 3.36 -10.51
C ALA A 335 12.22 3.41 -9.03
N MET A 336 13.18 3.65 -8.13
CA MET A 336 12.95 3.67 -6.69
C MET A 336 13.45 4.97 -6.07
N ALA A 337 12.74 5.46 -5.05
CA ALA A 337 13.27 6.49 -4.15
C ALA A 337 13.88 5.82 -2.91
N SER A 338 15.13 6.16 -2.62
CA SER A 338 15.92 5.61 -1.52
C SER A 338 15.53 6.23 -0.17
N ASN A 339 15.36 5.42 0.86
CA ASN A 339 15.19 5.92 2.25
C ASN A 339 16.48 6.54 2.80
N VAL A 340 17.63 6.10 2.33
CA VAL A 340 18.93 6.56 2.83
C VAL A 340 19.26 7.96 2.33
N SER A 341 19.08 8.20 1.02
CA SER A 341 19.44 9.47 0.40
C SER A 341 18.25 10.40 0.14
N GLY A 342 17.04 9.88 0.13
CA GLY A 342 15.84 10.61 -0.29
C GLY A 342 15.81 10.93 -1.79
N LYS A 343 16.60 10.24 -2.62
CA LYS A 343 16.72 10.49 -4.05
C LYS A 343 16.30 9.27 -4.86
N MET A 344 16.05 9.49 -6.15
CA MET A 344 15.95 8.41 -7.12
C MET A 344 17.36 7.86 -7.37
N GLU A 345 17.60 6.60 -6.99
CA GLU A 345 18.94 6.01 -7.02
C GLU A 345 18.97 4.56 -7.52
N ASP A 346 20.18 4.17 -8.01
CA ASP A 346 20.49 2.80 -8.44
C ASP A 346 21.32 2.02 -7.41
N GLU A 347 21.77 2.64 -6.30
CA GLU A 347 22.67 2.03 -5.29
C GLU A 347 22.02 0.93 -4.44
N LEU A 348 20.69 0.75 -4.52
CA LEU A 348 19.93 -0.26 -3.78
C LEU A 348 20.35 -1.72 -4.09
N SER A 349 21.14 -1.90 -5.15
CA SER A 349 21.62 -3.21 -5.59
C SER A 349 22.92 -3.63 -4.91
N SER A 350 23.11 -3.33 -3.61
CA SER A 350 24.31 -3.69 -2.87
C SER A 350 24.03 -4.03 -1.39
N ALA A 351 24.82 -4.95 -0.84
CA ALA A 351 24.75 -5.30 0.58
C ALA A 351 25.01 -4.10 1.50
N ASP A 352 25.94 -3.23 1.13
CA ASP A 352 26.29 -2.03 1.90
C ASP A 352 25.13 -1.05 2.02
N TYR A 353 24.33 -0.92 0.96
CA TYR A 353 23.11 -0.13 1.01
C TYR A 353 22.17 -0.62 2.12
N TRP A 354 21.88 -1.92 2.16
CA TRP A 354 20.92 -2.49 3.11
C TRP A 354 21.44 -2.45 4.55
N VAL A 355 22.75 -2.51 4.77
CA VAL A 355 23.35 -2.30 6.10
C VAL A 355 23.20 -0.84 6.54
N ARG A 356 23.48 0.13 5.65
CA ARG A 356 23.24 1.56 5.93
C ARG A 356 21.76 1.83 6.19
N HIS A 357 20.88 1.22 5.43
CA HIS A 357 19.42 1.33 5.56
C HIS A 357 18.91 0.91 6.96
N VAL A 358 19.54 -0.04 7.64
CA VAL A 358 19.21 -0.41 9.03
C VAL A 358 19.56 0.72 9.99
N ARG A 359 20.67 1.40 9.77
CA ARG A 359 21.29 2.36 10.69
C ARG A 359 20.86 3.80 10.46
N GLU A 360 20.78 4.21 9.21
CA GLU A 360 20.53 5.59 8.82
C GLU A 360 19.03 5.93 8.88
N GLY A 361 18.74 7.23 9.08
CA GLY A 361 17.36 7.73 9.17
C GLY A 361 16.64 7.71 7.82
N VAL A 362 15.34 7.47 7.87
CA VAL A 362 14.47 7.43 6.69
C VAL A 362 14.23 8.83 6.14
N ARG A 363 14.67 9.12 4.93
CA ARG A 363 14.50 10.40 4.21
C ARG A 363 13.18 10.41 3.42
N PHE A 364 12.06 10.15 4.08
CA PHE A 364 10.75 10.01 3.42
C PHE A 364 10.31 11.30 2.72
N ALA A 365 10.42 12.45 3.38
CA ALA A 365 10.03 13.74 2.82
C ALA A 365 10.79 14.06 1.53
N ASP A 366 12.12 13.83 1.54
CA ASP A 366 12.98 14.04 0.37
C ASP A 366 12.60 13.06 -0.76
N GLY A 367 12.31 11.81 -0.42
CA GLY A 367 11.83 10.80 -1.35
C GLY A 367 10.53 11.21 -2.04
N ILE A 368 9.53 11.71 -1.28
CA ILE A 368 8.27 12.21 -1.86
C ILE A 368 8.51 13.43 -2.76
N ALA A 369 9.40 14.35 -2.37
CA ALA A 369 9.76 15.48 -3.21
C ALA A 369 10.44 15.02 -4.52
N ALA A 370 11.32 14.01 -4.47
CA ALA A 370 11.95 13.42 -5.64
C ALA A 370 10.93 12.73 -6.57
N LEU A 371 9.96 11.99 -6.00
CA LEU A 371 8.85 11.39 -6.75
C LEU A 371 8.04 12.47 -7.48
N HIS A 372 7.68 13.54 -6.79
CA HIS A 372 6.94 14.65 -7.39
C HIS A 372 7.73 15.31 -8.53
N ALA A 373 9.02 15.57 -8.32
CA ALA A 373 9.90 16.11 -9.36
C ALA A 373 10.03 15.17 -10.58
N ALA A 374 9.90 13.85 -10.38
CA ALA A 374 9.85 12.85 -11.44
C ALA A 374 8.49 12.78 -12.19
N GLY A 375 7.51 13.62 -11.80
CA GLY A 375 6.19 13.71 -12.44
C GLY A 375 5.13 12.78 -11.83
N VAL A 376 5.31 12.31 -10.60
CA VAL A 376 4.29 11.52 -9.86
C VAL A 376 3.17 12.45 -9.43
N THR A 377 1.94 12.03 -9.73
CA THR A 377 0.70 12.72 -9.32
C THR A 377 -0.27 11.79 -8.58
N GLU A 378 -0.08 10.49 -8.67
CA GLU A 378 -0.88 9.49 -7.97
C GLU A 378 0.01 8.67 -7.04
N TYR A 379 -0.41 8.55 -5.78
CA TYR A 379 0.26 7.77 -4.73
C TYR A 379 -0.68 6.68 -4.25
N LEU A 380 -0.33 5.43 -4.51
CA LEU A 380 -1.04 4.25 -4.04
C LEU A 380 -0.27 3.62 -2.88
N GLU A 381 -0.86 3.62 -1.69
CA GLU A 381 -0.26 2.97 -0.54
C GLU A 381 -0.56 1.47 -0.52
N ILE A 382 0.50 0.67 -0.53
CA ILE A 382 0.48 -0.78 -0.44
C ILE A 382 0.75 -1.15 1.01
N GLY A 383 -0.29 -1.56 1.72
CA GLY A 383 -0.17 -1.89 3.14
C GLY A 383 -1.53 -2.09 3.80
N PRO A 384 -1.54 -2.49 5.10
CA PRO A 384 -2.77 -2.87 5.79
C PRO A 384 -3.65 -1.67 6.20
N ARG A 385 -3.11 -0.46 6.20
CA ARG A 385 -3.81 0.81 6.46
C ARG A 385 -3.01 2.00 5.95
N PRO A 386 -3.66 3.15 5.65
CA PRO A 386 -2.97 4.34 5.17
C PRO A 386 -2.22 5.03 6.31
N THR A 387 -0.91 4.90 6.34
CA THR A 387 0.00 5.55 7.28
C THR A 387 0.87 6.60 6.58
N LEU A 388 1.26 6.35 5.33
CA LEU A 388 2.14 7.22 4.56
C LEU A 388 1.38 8.31 3.81
N LEU A 389 0.17 8.02 3.32
CA LEU A 389 -0.63 8.97 2.56
C LEU A 389 -0.93 10.26 3.32
N GLY A 390 -1.06 10.16 4.67
CA GLY A 390 -1.26 11.34 5.51
C GLY A 390 -0.05 12.28 5.55
N LEU A 391 1.14 11.78 5.22
CA LEU A 391 2.39 12.54 5.22
C LEU A 391 2.67 13.20 3.86
N VAL A 392 2.19 12.60 2.76
CA VAL A 392 2.48 13.03 1.39
C VAL A 392 2.15 14.52 1.13
N PRO A 393 0.96 15.05 1.50
CA PRO A 393 0.63 16.45 1.18
C PRO A 393 1.59 17.46 1.78
N ALA A 394 2.10 17.21 2.99
CA ALA A 394 3.04 18.10 3.66
C ALA A 394 4.44 18.12 3.00
N CYS A 395 4.76 17.11 2.19
CA CYS A 395 6.03 16.99 1.46
C CYS A 395 5.96 17.58 0.05
N LEU A 396 4.80 18.08 -0.38
CA LEU A 396 4.55 18.58 -1.72
C LEU A 396 4.35 20.11 -1.72
N PRO A 397 4.56 20.79 -2.86
CA PRO A 397 4.17 22.18 -2.99
C PRO A 397 2.66 22.38 -2.75
N GLU A 398 2.26 23.51 -2.15
CA GLU A 398 0.86 23.85 -1.85
C GLU A 398 -0.05 23.79 -3.10
N THR A 399 0.52 24.00 -4.29
CA THR A 399 -0.20 23.93 -5.56
C THR A 399 -0.38 22.52 -6.10
N ALA A 400 0.20 21.50 -5.46
CA ALA A 400 0.07 20.13 -5.89
C ALA A 400 -1.28 19.55 -5.44
N GLU A 401 -1.95 18.86 -6.34
CA GLU A 401 -3.20 18.13 -6.08
C GLU A 401 -2.96 16.62 -6.22
N PRO A 402 -2.29 15.97 -5.26
CA PRO A 402 -1.98 14.55 -5.37
C PRO A 402 -3.25 13.70 -5.27
N VAL A 403 -3.26 12.63 -6.08
CA VAL A 403 -4.24 11.57 -5.94
C VAL A 403 -3.72 10.57 -4.91
N LEU A 404 -4.46 10.39 -3.83
CA LEU A 404 -4.09 9.50 -2.73
C LEU A 404 -5.05 8.32 -2.69
N ALA A 405 -4.52 7.11 -2.86
CA ALA A 405 -5.28 5.86 -2.82
C ALA A 405 -4.66 4.87 -1.83
N ALA A 406 -5.45 4.27 -0.97
CA ALA A 406 -5.01 3.24 -0.03
C ALA A 406 -5.54 1.88 -0.47
N SER A 407 -4.67 0.86 -0.55
CA SER A 407 -5.10 -0.51 -0.84
C SER A 407 -6.10 -1.02 0.19
N LEU A 408 -5.81 -0.82 1.47
CA LEU A 408 -6.67 -1.23 2.57
C LEU A 408 -6.95 -0.08 3.53
N ARG A 409 -8.09 -0.15 4.19
CA ARG A 409 -8.52 0.79 5.24
C ARG A 409 -9.14 0.04 6.41
N PRO A 410 -8.93 0.49 7.67
CA PRO A 410 -9.47 -0.20 8.84
C PRO A 410 -10.99 -0.04 9.01
N ASP A 411 -11.60 0.96 8.37
CA ASP A 411 -13.03 1.30 8.44
C ASP A 411 -13.89 0.50 7.45
N ARG A 412 -13.29 -0.40 6.65
CA ARG A 412 -13.96 -1.21 5.63
C ARG A 412 -13.45 -2.65 5.64
N SER A 413 -14.28 -3.58 5.13
CA SER A 413 -13.76 -4.92 4.78
C SER A 413 -12.68 -4.80 3.71
N GLU A 414 -11.69 -5.70 3.74
CA GLU A 414 -10.57 -5.65 2.81
C GLU A 414 -11.01 -5.73 1.34
N PRO A 415 -11.95 -6.63 0.96
CA PRO A 415 -12.49 -6.66 -0.40
C PRO A 415 -13.13 -5.33 -0.82
N ALA A 416 -13.98 -4.75 0.03
CA ALA A 416 -14.62 -3.47 -0.29
C ALA A 416 -13.60 -2.31 -0.34
N GLY A 417 -12.57 -2.35 0.51
CA GLY A 417 -11.52 -1.34 0.55
C GLY A 417 -10.71 -1.30 -0.75
N VAL A 418 -10.20 -2.46 -1.19
CA VAL A 418 -9.38 -2.55 -2.40
C VAL A 418 -10.19 -2.24 -3.66
N LEU A 419 -11.45 -2.69 -3.73
CA LEU A 419 -12.35 -2.38 -4.84
C LEU A 419 -12.71 -0.88 -4.90
N ALA A 420 -12.88 -0.22 -3.76
CA ALA A 420 -13.11 1.22 -3.72
C ALA A 420 -11.90 2.02 -4.23
N ALA A 421 -10.69 1.58 -3.89
CA ALA A 421 -9.45 2.17 -4.41
C ALA A 421 -9.32 1.94 -5.93
N LEU A 422 -9.61 0.74 -6.42
CA LEU A 422 -9.63 0.42 -7.85
C LEU A 422 -10.67 1.26 -8.59
N GLY A 423 -11.88 1.40 -8.02
CA GLY A 423 -12.96 2.23 -8.55
C GLY A 423 -12.60 3.71 -8.62
N ALA A 424 -11.92 4.24 -7.60
CA ALA A 424 -11.45 5.61 -7.59
C ALA A 424 -10.40 5.85 -8.69
N ARG A 425 -9.48 4.91 -8.89
CA ARG A 425 -8.51 4.95 -9.98
C ARG A 425 -9.20 4.89 -11.35
N TYR A 426 -10.15 3.94 -11.53
CA TYR A 426 -10.93 3.84 -12.76
C TYR A 426 -11.66 5.14 -13.09
N ALA A 427 -12.35 5.74 -12.13
CA ALA A 427 -13.12 6.97 -12.32
C ALA A 427 -12.23 8.14 -12.82
N ARG A 428 -10.97 8.17 -12.42
CA ARG A 428 -9.97 9.16 -12.86
C ARG A 428 -9.30 8.83 -14.19
N GLY A 429 -9.64 7.70 -14.82
CA GLY A 429 -9.14 7.29 -16.13
C GLY A 429 -8.03 6.26 -16.07
N GLY A 430 -7.69 5.75 -14.92
CA GLY A 430 -6.76 4.63 -14.78
C GLY A 430 -7.18 3.45 -15.63
N ARG A 431 -6.23 2.80 -16.28
CA ARG A 431 -6.46 1.55 -17.01
C ARG A 431 -6.64 0.43 -15.99
N VAL A 432 -7.59 -0.45 -16.25
CA VAL A 432 -7.86 -1.67 -15.48
C VAL A 432 -8.10 -2.81 -16.46
N GLU A 433 -7.49 -3.95 -16.21
CA GLU A 433 -7.76 -5.20 -16.92
C GLU A 433 -8.84 -5.97 -16.19
N TRP A 434 -10.01 -6.05 -16.80
CA TRP A 434 -11.24 -6.58 -16.19
C TRP A 434 -11.46 -8.10 -16.38
N ARG A 435 -10.50 -8.80 -16.99
CA ARG A 435 -10.63 -10.23 -17.34
C ARG A 435 -9.60 -11.08 -16.63
#